data_e5f2cf182e0b2a6976bf96135735376b
#
_entry.id   e5f2cf182e0b2a6976bf96135735376b
#
_cell.length_a   1.000
_cell.length_b   1.000
_cell.length_c   1.000
_cell.angle_alpha   90.00
_cell.angle_beta   90.00
_cell.angle_gamma   90.00
#
_symmetry.space_group_name_H-M   'P 1'
#
loop_
_entity.id
_entity.type
_entity.pdbx_description
1 polymer ?
#
loop_
_entity_poly.entity_id
_entity_poly.type
_entity_poly.pdbx_seq_one_letter_code
_entity_poly.pdbx_strand_id
1 'polypeptide(L)'
;GLQQHANYFIHLYLDLTPETIDSQYVHLAQFIHPNAHIEFKKQLAEHEKVVKKLHLSSRFDIKHLTTNVAKQTVTLSGRLVFYQGPSPQGAKDKTFVMQFSNKLGKPFILKIAEGNNENK
;
A
#
# COMPACT_ATOMS: atom_id res chain seq x y z
N GLY A 1 13.24 0.01 -11.67
CA GLY A 1 13.10 1.37 -11.17
C GLY A 1 12.05 1.48 -10.09
N LEU A 2 11.77 2.70 -9.70
CA LEU A 2 10.80 2.96 -8.63
C LEU A 2 9.41 2.40 -8.93
N GLN A 3 9.00 2.42 -10.19
CA GLN A 3 7.67 1.92 -10.57
C GLN A 3 7.49 0.45 -10.23
N GLN A 4 8.50 -0.35 -10.51
CA GLN A 4 8.43 -1.79 -10.22
C GLN A 4 8.37 -2.05 -8.72
N HIS A 5 9.18 -1.32 -7.96
CA HIS A 5 9.15 -1.44 -6.50
C HIS A 5 7.82 -1.00 -5.92
N ALA A 6 7.29 0.13 -6.41
CA ALA A 6 6.01 0.63 -5.94
C ALA A 6 4.88 -0.34 -6.25
N ASN A 7 4.89 -0.93 -7.44
CA ASN A 7 3.91 -1.93 -7.84
C ASN A 7 3.94 -3.13 -6.89
N TYR A 8 5.14 -3.62 -6.60
CA TYR A 8 5.30 -4.75 -5.69
C TYR A 8 4.80 -4.42 -4.27
N PHE A 9 5.24 -3.27 -3.75
CA PHE A 9 4.90 -2.88 -2.38
C PHE A 9 3.42 -2.55 -2.20
N ILE A 10 2.78 -1.91 -3.21
CA ILE A 10 1.37 -1.57 -3.07
C ILE A 10 0.52 -2.83 -2.99
N HIS A 11 0.90 -3.89 -3.70
CA HIS A 11 0.17 -5.14 -3.63
C HIS A 11 0.40 -5.87 -2.29
N LEU A 12 1.59 -5.77 -1.72
CA LEU A 12 1.79 -6.26 -0.35
C LEU A 12 0.94 -5.51 0.65
N TYR A 13 0.70 -4.23 0.40
CA TYR A 13 -0.01 -3.36 1.31
C TYR A 13 -1.53 -3.49 1.18
N LEU A 14 -2.05 -3.76 -0.01
CA LEU A 14 -3.48 -3.68 -0.29
C LEU A 14 -4.13 -4.98 -0.78
N ASP A 15 -3.38 -5.94 -1.31
CA ASP A 15 -3.96 -7.21 -1.77
C ASP A 15 -3.93 -8.20 -0.61
N LEU A 16 -4.97 -8.14 0.22
CA LEU A 16 -4.95 -8.73 1.55
C LEU A 16 -6.06 -9.74 1.75
N THR A 17 -5.78 -10.73 2.60
CA THR A 17 -6.82 -11.57 3.20
C THR A 17 -6.57 -11.61 4.70
N PRO A 18 -7.59 -11.93 5.51
CA PRO A 18 -7.36 -12.08 6.96
C PRO A 18 -6.29 -13.11 7.29
N GLU A 19 -6.15 -14.14 6.44
CA GLU A 19 -5.18 -15.22 6.67
C GLU A 19 -3.76 -14.85 6.29
N THR A 20 -3.57 -13.93 5.33
CA THR A 20 -2.24 -13.63 4.79
C THR A 20 -1.66 -12.30 5.26
N ILE A 21 -2.48 -11.44 5.83
CA ILE A 21 -2.07 -10.07 6.14
C ILE A 21 -0.86 -10.01 7.07
N ASP A 22 -0.80 -10.89 8.07
CA ASP A 22 0.32 -10.87 9.02
C ASP A 22 1.65 -11.11 8.31
N SER A 23 1.73 -12.17 7.49
CA SER A 23 2.97 -12.48 6.79
C SER A 23 3.31 -11.43 5.74
N GLN A 24 2.29 -10.88 5.06
CA GLN A 24 2.54 -9.83 4.07
C GLN A 24 3.10 -8.57 4.73
N TYR A 25 2.57 -8.20 5.88
CA TYR A 25 3.02 -6.99 6.58
C TYR A 25 4.37 -7.17 7.27
N VAL A 26 4.69 -8.38 7.75
CA VAL A 26 6.03 -8.67 8.22
C VAL A 26 7.02 -8.48 7.08
N HIS A 27 6.68 -8.97 5.90
CA HIS A 27 7.54 -8.84 4.72
C HIS A 27 7.67 -7.38 4.29
N LEU A 28 6.55 -6.66 4.22
CA LEU A 28 6.54 -5.24 3.85
C LEU A 28 7.40 -4.41 4.81
N ALA A 29 7.35 -4.72 6.10
CA ALA A 29 8.08 -3.98 7.12
C ALA A 29 9.58 -3.97 6.90
N GLN A 30 10.11 -5.00 6.22
CA GLN A 30 11.54 -5.07 5.93
C GLN A 30 12.01 -3.98 4.98
N PHE A 31 11.09 -3.41 4.23
CA PHE A 31 11.41 -2.38 3.23
C PHE A 31 11.06 -0.97 3.70
N ILE A 32 10.67 -0.83 4.95
CA ILE A 32 10.34 0.48 5.52
C ILE A 32 11.61 1.10 6.06
N HIS A 33 11.84 2.36 5.70
CA HIS A 33 13.01 3.10 6.17
C HIS A 33 13.01 3.15 7.69
N PRO A 34 14.19 2.99 8.34
CA PRO A 34 14.24 3.00 9.81
C PRO A 34 13.59 4.22 10.46
N ASN A 35 13.72 5.40 9.86
CA ASN A 35 13.14 6.61 10.41
C ASN A 35 11.61 6.64 10.36
N ALA A 36 11.00 5.81 9.50
CA ALA A 36 9.56 5.74 9.36
C ALA A 36 8.97 4.51 10.04
N HIS A 37 9.80 3.69 10.67
CA HIS A 37 9.42 2.37 11.11
C HIS A 37 8.32 2.38 12.17
N ILE A 38 8.47 3.21 13.18
CA ILE A 38 7.51 3.24 14.30
C ILE A 38 6.13 3.66 13.82
N GLU A 39 6.07 4.77 13.08
CA GLU A 39 4.80 5.32 12.61
C GLU A 39 4.12 4.39 11.61
N PHE A 40 4.90 3.83 10.70
CA PHE A 40 4.36 2.96 9.65
C PHE A 40 3.85 1.65 10.25
N LYS A 41 4.59 1.06 11.19
CA LYS A 41 4.16 -0.19 11.83
C LYS A 41 2.87 0.00 12.61
N LYS A 42 2.70 1.17 13.19
CA LYS A 42 1.46 1.54 13.87
C LYS A 42 0.29 1.54 12.88
N GLN A 43 0.50 2.15 11.73
CA GLN A 43 -0.48 2.19 10.65
C GLN A 43 -0.84 0.78 10.17
N LEU A 44 0.17 -0.08 9.99
CA LEU A 44 -0.05 -1.46 9.58
C LEU A 44 -0.84 -2.23 10.62
N ALA A 45 -0.52 -2.05 11.90
CA ALA A 45 -1.21 -2.74 12.99
C ALA A 45 -2.69 -2.37 13.06
N GLU A 46 -3.01 -1.10 12.85
CA GLU A 46 -4.39 -0.64 12.81
C GLU A 46 -5.15 -1.30 11.66
N HIS A 47 -4.51 -1.39 10.52
CA HIS A 47 -5.12 -2.00 9.34
C HIS A 47 -5.37 -3.49 9.56
N GLU A 48 -4.41 -4.20 10.18
CA GLU A 48 -4.58 -5.62 10.51
C GLU A 48 -5.80 -5.86 11.38
N LYS A 49 -6.01 -5.00 12.36
CA LYS A 49 -7.18 -5.12 13.25
C LYS A 49 -8.48 -5.05 12.47
N VAL A 50 -8.59 -4.08 11.57
CA VAL A 50 -9.80 -3.87 10.78
C VAL A 50 -10.05 -5.06 9.87
N VAL A 51 -9.02 -5.50 9.15
CA VAL A 51 -9.14 -6.62 8.22
C VAL A 51 -9.59 -7.89 8.93
N LYS A 52 -9.00 -8.18 10.08
CA LYS A 52 -9.36 -9.39 10.83
C LYS A 52 -10.73 -9.29 11.47
N LYS A 53 -11.05 -8.15 12.05
CA LYS A 53 -12.34 -7.95 12.70
C LYS A 53 -13.50 -8.08 11.72
N LEU A 54 -13.33 -7.52 10.53
CA LEU A 54 -14.38 -7.51 9.51
C LEU A 54 -14.32 -8.71 8.56
N HIS A 55 -13.31 -9.57 8.70
CA HIS A 55 -13.05 -10.68 7.77
C HIS A 55 -13.03 -10.19 6.33
N LEU A 56 -12.30 -9.11 6.11
CA LEU A 56 -12.33 -8.39 4.86
C LEU A 56 -11.09 -8.71 4.03
N SER A 57 -11.33 -9.12 2.78
CA SER A 57 -10.24 -9.26 1.81
C SER A 57 -10.28 -8.09 0.85
N SER A 58 -9.17 -7.78 0.24
CA SER A 58 -9.11 -6.67 -0.71
C SER A 58 -8.13 -6.96 -1.83
N ARG A 59 -8.29 -6.21 -2.92
CA ARG A 59 -7.43 -6.25 -4.09
C ARG A 59 -7.38 -4.85 -4.68
N PHE A 60 -6.20 -4.39 -5.06
CA PHE A 60 -6.05 -3.09 -5.70
C PHE A 60 -5.72 -3.26 -7.17
N ASP A 61 -6.61 -2.79 -8.03
CA ASP A 61 -6.43 -2.83 -9.48
C ASP A 61 -5.88 -1.49 -9.92
N ILE A 62 -4.59 -1.44 -10.25
CA ILE A 62 -3.93 -0.20 -10.65
C ILE A 62 -4.39 0.20 -12.05
N LYS A 63 -4.84 1.44 -12.19
CA LYS A 63 -5.25 2.00 -13.49
C LYS A 63 -4.22 2.96 -14.05
N HIS A 64 -3.59 3.76 -13.17
CA HIS A 64 -2.58 4.73 -13.57
C HIS A 64 -1.44 4.71 -12.57
N LEU A 65 -0.24 4.88 -13.08
CA LEU A 65 0.95 4.91 -12.24
C LEU A 65 1.89 5.98 -12.83
N THR A 66 2.29 6.95 -12.02
CA THR A 66 3.21 7.99 -12.43
C THR A 66 4.33 8.14 -11.42
N THR A 67 5.50 8.51 -11.89
CA THR A 67 6.68 8.67 -11.06
C THR A 67 7.17 10.10 -11.10
N ASN A 68 7.52 10.64 -9.93
CA ASN A 68 8.20 11.91 -9.82
C ASN A 68 9.61 11.62 -9.29
N VAL A 69 10.59 11.63 -10.18
CA VAL A 69 11.96 11.26 -9.83
C VAL A 69 12.57 12.26 -8.87
N ALA A 70 12.31 13.55 -9.08
CA ALA A 70 12.86 14.59 -8.22
C ALA A 70 12.42 14.41 -6.76
N LYS A 71 11.17 14.03 -6.55
CA LYS A 71 10.63 13.83 -5.20
C LYS A 71 10.74 12.39 -4.72
N GLN A 72 11.18 11.49 -5.56
CA GLN A 72 11.25 10.05 -5.26
C GLN A 72 9.88 9.53 -4.82
N THR A 73 8.83 9.90 -5.55
CA THR A 73 7.48 9.44 -5.27
C THR A 73 6.89 8.71 -6.46
N VAL A 74 5.99 7.78 -6.16
CA VAL A 74 5.19 7.11 -7.17
C VAL A 74 3.73 7.28 -6.75
N THR A 75 2.91 7.74 -7.69
CA THR A 75 1.47 7.89 -7.46
C THR A 75 0.76 6.77 -8.19
N LEU A 76 -0.08 6.04 -7.47
CA LEU A 76 -0.81 4.90 -8.00
C LEU A 76 -2.29 5.15 -7.80
N SER A 77 -3.03 5.18 -8.90
CA SER A 77 -4.48 5.34 -8.87
C SER A 77 -5.14 4.08 -9.41
N GLY A 78 -6.24 3.70 -8.83
CA GLY A 78 -6.92 2.50 -9.25
C GLY A 78 -8.18 2.25 -8.46
N ARG A 79 -8.60 1.00 -8.49
CA ARG A 79 -9.81 0.58 -7.84
C ARG A 79 -9.50 -0.43 -6.74
N LEU A 80 -9.89 -0.10 -5.52
CA LEU A 80 -9.74 -0.98 -4.38
C LEU A 80 -11.05 -1.75 -4.21
N VAL A 81 -10.97 -3.06 -4.38
CA VAL A 81 -12.15 -3.95 -4.35
C VAL A 81 -12.12 -4.74 -3.05
N PHE A 82 -13.28 -4.84 -2.41
CA PHE A 82 -13.44 -5.52 -1.12
C PHE A 82 -14.32 -6.75 -1.24
N TYR A 83 -13.99 -7.78 -0.45
CA TYR A 83 -14.72 -9.05 -0.42
C TYR A 83 -14.90 -9.52 1.02
N GLN A 84 -15.99 -10.24 1.27
CA GLN A 84 -16.12 -11.07 2.46
C GLN A 84 -16.33 -12.50 1.96
N GLY A 85 -15.30 -13.35 2.15
CA GLY A 85 -15.26 -14.63 1.47
C GLY A 85 -15.32 -14.41 -0.04
N PRO A 86 -16.14 -15.17 -0.79
CA PRO A 86 -16.24 -14.98 -2.23
C PRO A 86 -17.15 -13.81 -2.64
N SER A 87 -17.82 -13.17 -1.67
CA SER A 87 -18.84 -12.16 -1.98
C SER A 87 -18.24 -10.78 -2.11
N PRO A 88 -18.37 -10.12 -3.28
CA PRO A 88 -17.92 -8.74 -3.42
C PRO A 88 -18.75 -7.82 -2.52
N GLN A 89 -18.08 -6.92 -1.83
CA GLN A 89 -18.72 -5.98 -0.90
C GLN A 89 -18.72 -4.56 -1.43
N GLY A 90 -17.93 -4.27 -2.46
CA GLY A 90 -17.87 -2.96 -3.04
C GLY A 90 -16.49 -2.65 -3.57
N ALA A 91 -16.40 -1.48 -4.19
CA ALA A 91 -15.15 -1.00 -4.74
C ALA A 91 -15.10 0.50 -4.61
N LYS A 92 -13.90 1.04 -4.44
CA LYS A 92 -13.68 2.49 -4.33
C LYS A 92 -12.52 2.89 -5.20
N ASP A 93 -12.64 4.02 -5.87
CA ASP A 93 -11.50 4.62 -6.56
C ASP A 93 -10.59 5.24 -5.52
N LYS A 94 -9.31 4.89 -5.59
CA LYS A 94 -8.32 5.32 -4.61
C LYS A 94 -7.05 5.75 -5.31
N THR A 95 -6.37 6.73 -4.70
CA THR A 95 -5.06 7.16 -5.14
C THR A 95 -4.12 7.10 -3.94
N PHE A 96 -2.96 6.50 -4.14
CA PHE A 96 -1.93 6.40 -3.11
C PHE A 96 -0.66 7.04 -3.61
N VAL A 97 0.05 7.71 -2.73
CA VAL A 97 1.37 8.27 -3.03
C VAL A 97 2.37 7.55 -2.16
N MET A 98 3.32 6.91 -2.80
CA MET A 98 4.38 6.17 -2.12
C MET A 98 5.66 6.97 -2.22
N GLN A 99 6.25 7.32 -1.09
CA GLN A 99 7.49 8.07 -1.04
C GLN A 99 8.63 7.16 -0.63
N PHE A 100 9.74 7.29 -1.33
CA PHE A 100 10.91 6.44 -1.12
C PHE A 100 12.11 7.25 -0.71
N SER A 101 12.98 6.61 0.08
CA SER A 101 14.32 7.06 0.30
C SER A 101 15.23 6.24 -0.60
N ASN A 102 16.17 6.92 -1.26
CA ASN A 102 17.08 6.28 -2.19
C ASN A 102 18.50 6.20 -1.64
N LYS A 103 18.66 6.26 -0.36
CA LYS A 103 19.98 6.17 0.26
C LYS A 103 20.54 4.76 0.06
N LEU A 104 21.82 4.68 -0.24
CA LEU A 104 22.51 3.40 -0.43
C LEU A 104 21.99 2.60 -1.61
N GLY A 105 21.30 3.27 -2.53
CA GLY A 105 20.83 2.63 -3.75
C GLY A 105 19.63 1.70 -3.57
N LYS A 106 19.03 1.66 -2.38
CA LYS A 106 17.88 0.81 -2.11
C LYS A 106 16.63 1.66 -1.87
N PRO A 107 15.51 1.30 -2.50
CA PRO A 107 14.28 2.05 -2.32
C PRO A 107 13.58 1.64 -1.02
N PHE A 108 13.92 2.29 0.07
CA PHE A 108 13.19 2.09 1.32
C PHE A 108 11.95 2.98 1.32
N ILE A 109 10.84 2.44 1.82
CA ILE A 109 9.58 3.15 1.89
C ILE A 109 9.64 4.12 3.07
N LEU A 110 9.37 5.40 2.80
CA LEU A 110 9.23 6.41 3.84
C LEU A 110 7.77 6.61 4.21
N LYS A 111 6.86 6.46 3.23
CA LYS A 111 5.47 6.78 3.47
C LYS A 111 4.60 6.16 2.38
N ILE A 112 3.43 5.69 2.78
CA ILE A 112 2.35 5.39 1.85
C ILE A 112 1.15 6.18 2.36
N ALA A 113 0.72 7.16 1.59
CA ALA A 113 -0.37 8.03 1.97
C ALA A 113 -1.48 7.96 0.94
N GLU A 114 -2.71 7.99 1.41
CA GLU A 114 -3.84 8.08 0.51
C GLU A 114 -3.92 9.50 -0.02
N GLY A 115 -3.97 9.63 -1.34
CA GLY A 115 -4.05 10.91 -1.99
C GLY A 115 -5.49 11.35 -2.18
N ASN A 116 -5.61 12.53 -2.80
CA ASN A 116 -6.92 13.12 -3.09
C ASN A 116 -7.41 12.62 -4.44
N ASN A 117 -8.58 12.01 -4.47
CA ASN A 117 -9.20 11.51 -5.70
C ASN A 117 -10.09 12.52 -6.40
N GLU A 118 -10.20 13.67 -5.85
CA GLU A 118 -11.06 14.65 -6.47
C GLU A 118 -10.40 15.25 -7.64
N ASN A 119 -10.20 15.00 -8.45
CA ASN A 119 -9.57 15.69 -9.43
C ASN A 119 -10.26 16.19 -10.41
N LYS A 120 -10.56 16.51 -10.22
CA LYS A 120 -11.17 16.88 -10.96
C LYS A 120 -10.88 17.21 -11.91
#